data_806e028f06655bfdaa2413844c64f67b
#
_entry.id   806e028f06655bfdaa2413844c64f67b
#
_cell.length_a   1.000
_cell.length_b   1.000
_cell.length_c   1.000
_cell.angle_alpha   90.00
_cell.angle_beta   90.00
_cell.angle_gamma   90.00
#
_symmetry.space_group_name_H-M   'P 1'
#
loop_
_entity.id
_entity.type
_entity.pdbx_description
1 polymer ?
#
loop_
_entity_poly.entity_id
_entity_poly.type
_entity_poly.pdbx_seq_one_letter_code
_entity_poly.pdbx_strand_id
1 'polypeptide(L)'
;NLGYLPVRSVVIDHTENSNIYIGTEIGVYKKGMSSQTWVLYSQGLPNMSILELDIVYGSNTLRAATWGRGLWEYSLDGRLDYPSILSTKITNPPTDNSPKVGFDQFVTSVIDYNPDLTNVYLKWSIDEPIFDNIIPMSNANDNTWISDTPIPNQQEGVKVFFKVFAEGDNEYITQSYKYMYEVKANIYCTPSMDCSDGDGLQLFQFENINNPSECEGYGDFTNL
;
A
#
# COMPACT_ATOMS: atom_id res chain seq x y z
N ASN A 1 -14.28 24.85 10.88
CA ASN A 1 -13.90 24.52 12.23
C ASN A 1 -15.01 23.69 12.86
N LEU A 2 -14.69 22.49 13.39
CA LEU A 2 -15.67 21.52 13.87
C LEU A 2 -16.09 21.75 15.34
N GLY A 3 -15.46 22.71 16.02
CA GLY A 3 -15.71 22.93 17.45
C GLY A 3 -15.33 21.70 18.29
N TYR A 4 -16.25 21.27 19.16
CA TYR A 4 -16.10 20.09 20.03
C TYR A 4 -16.81 18.85 19.48
N LEU A 5 -17.07 18.80 18.16
CA LEU A 5 -17.76 17.68 17.55
C LEU A 5 -16.87 16.42 17.56
N PRO A 6 -17.30 15.33 18.22
CA PRO A 6 -16.51 14.10 18.25
C PRO A 6 -16.37 13.49 16.84
N VAL A 7 -15.14 13.10 16.49
CA VAL A 7 -14.82 12.36 15.27
C VAL A 7 -14.70 10.88 15.62
N ARG A 8 -15.40 10.01 14.89
CA ARG A 8 -15.42 8.55 15.12
C ARG A 8 -14.64 7.78 14.06
N SER A 9 -14.62 8.29 12.83
CA SER A 9 -13.96 7.64 11.71
C SER A 9 -13.30 8.68 10.80
N VAL A 10 -12.23 8.31 10.13
CA VAL A 10 -11.54 9.14 9.14
C VAL A 10 -11.08 8.28 7.98
N VAL A 11 -11.30 8.76 6.77
CA VAL A 11 -10.73 8.19 5.53
C VAL A 11 -10.17 9.31 4.66
N ILE A 12 -9.18 8.96 3.85
CA ILE A 12 -8.55 9.88 2.90
C ILE A 12 -8.68 9.27 1.52
N ASP A 13 -9.21 10.03 0.56
CA ASP A 13 -9.28 9.54 -0.80
C ASP A 13 -7.88 9.45 -1.44
N HIS A 14 -7.75 8.63 -2.48
CA HIS A 14 -6.49 8.40 -3.18
C HIS A 14 -6.24 9.36 -4.34
N THR A 15 -7.07 10.39 -4.51
CA THR A 15 -6.79 11.44 -5.49
C THR A 15 -5.54 12.24 -5.09
N GLU A 16 -4.88 12.87 -6.04
CA GLU A 16 -3.71 13.68 -5.74
C GLU A 16 -4.01 14.80 -4.73
N ASN A 17 -5.24 15.32 -4.75
CA ASN A 17 -5.71 16.33 -3.79
C ASN A 17 -5.95 15.78 -2.38
N SER A 18 -6.01 14.46 -2.23
CA SER A 18 -6.14 13.76 -0.95
C SER A 18 -7.20 14.37 -0.03
N ASN A 19 -8.47 14.33 -0.45
CA ASN A 19 -9.54 14.82 0.40
C ASN A 19 -9.70 13.95 1.64
N ILE A 20 -9.92 14.59 2.77
CA ILE A 20 -10.15 13.93 4.05
C ILE A 20 -11.65 13.95 4.35
N TYR A 21 -12.21 12.80 4.65
CA TYR A 21 -13.59 12.64 5.10
C TYR A 21 -13.58 12.16 6.54
N ILE A 22 -14.42 12.76 7.37
CA ILE A 22 -14.60 12.36 8.77
C ILE A 22 -16.05 12.04 9.06
N GLY A 23 -16.26 10.96 9.76
CA GLY A 23 -17.54 10.58 10.36
C GLY A 23 -17.67 11.15 11.77
N THR A 24 -18.77 11.87 12.00
CA THR A 24 -19.05 12.55 13.27
C THR A 24 -20.38 12.08 13.87
N GLU A 25 -20.80 12.65 15.00
CA GLU A 25 -22.10 12.37 15.60
C GLU A 25 -23.29 12.96 14.84
N ILE A 26 -23.05 13.87 13.89
CA ILE A 26 -24.12 14.56 13.16
C ILE A 26 -23.98 14.45 11.63
N GLY A 27 -23.07 13.60 11.15
CA GLY A 27 -22.89 13.38 9.71
C GLY A 27 -21.45 13.30 9.28
N VAL A 28 -21.24 13.39 7.97
CA VAL A 28 -19.92 13.34 7.33
C VAL A 28 -19.48 14.76 6.99
N TYR A 29 -18.21 15.04 7.24
CA TYR A 29 -17.55 16.28 6.82
C TYR A 29 -16.37 15.97 5.90
N LYS A 30 -16.11 16.87 4.97
CA LYS A 30 -14.99 16.81 4.01
C LYS A 30 -14.09 18.00 4.17
N LYS A 31 -12.79 17.78 3.91
CA LYS A 31 -11.78 18.81 3.84
C LYS A 31 -10.72 18.41 2.82
N GLY A 32 -10.37 19.30 1.89
CA GLY A 32 -9.20 19.12 1.05
C GLY A 32 -7.90 19.30 1.86
N MET A 33 -6.82 18.63 1.45
CA MET A 33 -5.53 18.66 2.18
C MET A 33 -5.00 20.08 2.38
N SER A 34 -5.13 20.93 1.37
CA SER A 34 -4.73 22.35 1.40
C SER A 34 -5.75 23.28 2.08
N SER A 35 -6.96 22.80 2.36
CA SER A 35 -8.02 23.61 2.95
C SER A 35 -7.87 23.72 4.47
N GLN A 36 -8.23 24.87 5.04
CA GLN A 36 -8.33 25.04 6.50
C GLN A 36 -9.75 24.81 7.04
N THR A 37 -10.72 24.55 6.16
CA THR A 37 -12.13 24.51 6.53
C THR A 37 -12.74 23.15 6.24
N TRP A 38 -13.47 22.62 7.23
CA TRP A 38 -14.34 21.47 7.07
C TRP A 38 -15.67 21.90 6.49
N VAL A 39 -16.17 21.16 5.51
CA VAL A 39 -17.46 21.38 4.86
C VAL A 39 -18.35 20.15 5.13
N LEU A 40 -19.62 20.38 5.43
CA LEU A 40 -20.59 19.31 5.57
C LEU A 40 -20.75 18.56 4.24
N TYR A 41 -20.57 17.24 4.28
CA TYR A 41 -20.64 16.32 3.14
C TYR A 41 -21.68 15.23 3.39
N SER A 42 -22.91 15.65 3.68
CA SER A 42 -23.99 14.76 4.10
C SER A 42 -25.27 14.99 3.30
N GLN A 43 -25.16 15.34 2.01
CA GLN A 43 -26.34 15.59 1.18
C GLN A 43 -27.22 14.33 1.11
N GLY A 44 -28.47 14.46 1.51
CA GLY A 44 -29.41 13.35 1.57
C GLY A 44 -29.28 12.45 2.80
N LEU A 45 -28.19 12.54 3.54
CA LEU A 45 -28.01 11.81 4.79
C LEU A 45 -28.64 12.58 5.95
N PRO A 46 -29.55 11.99 6.72
CA PRO A 46 -30.07 12.64 7.92
C PRO A 46 -28.99 12.88 8.97
N ASN A 47 -29.24 13.84 9.88
CA ASN A 47 -28.33 14.07 11.01
C ASN A 47 -28.27 12.82 11.89
N MET A 48 -27.14 12.15 11.90
CA MET A 48 -26.94 10.92 12.66
C MET A 48 -25.47 10.65 12.91
N SER A 49 -25.22 9.80 13.89
CA SER A 49 -23.86 9.36 14.20
C SER A 49 -23.34 8.41 13.12
N ILE A 50 -22.17 8.74 12.59
CA ILE A 50 -21.42 7.90 11.66
C ILE A 50 -20.42 7.10 12.48
N LEU A 51 -20.50 5.78 12.40
CA LEU A 51 -19.64 4.87 13.15
C LEU A 51 -18.34 4.59 12.39
N GLU A 52 -18.47 4.39 11.08
CA GLU A 52 -17.37 4.03 10.21
C GLU A 52 -17.57 4.65 8.82
N LEU A 53 -16.46 5.02 8.20
CA LEU A 53 -16.37 5.42 6.80
C LEU A 53 -15.41 4.50 6.07
N ASP A 54 -15.74 4.18 4.82
CA ASP A 54 -14.89 3.45 3.91
C ASP A 54 -15.02 4.01 2.49
N ILE A 55 -13.93 3.93 1.71
CA ILE A 55 -13.95 4.33 0.29
C ILE A 55 -13.83 3.07 -0.55
N VAL A 56 -14.87 2.82 -1.35
CA VAL A 56 -14.88 1.72 -2.30
C VAL A 56 -14.35 2.23 -3.64
N TYR A 57 -13.07 2.00 -3.88
CA TYR A 57 -12.37 2.54 -5.04
C TYR A 57 -12.92 2.01 -6.37
N GLY A 58 -13.36 0.74 -6.44
CA GLY A 58 -13.95 0.17 -7.65
C GLY A 58 -15.27 0.79 -8.10
N SER A 59 -15.99 1.49 -7.20
CA SER A 59 -17.22 2.23 -7.52
C SER A 59 -17.13 3.73 -7.25
N ASN A 60 -15.96 4.21 -6.80
CA ASN A 60 -15.74 5.61 -6.40
C ASN A 60 -16.78 6.14 -5.43
N THR A 61 -17.13 5.34 -4.44
CA THR A 61 -18.16 5.67 -3.47
C THR A 61 -17.62 5.74 -2.05
N LEU A 62 -18.11 6.71 -1.30
CA LEU A 62 -17.93 6.78 0.13
C LEU A 62 -19.10 6.05 0.80
N ARG A 63 -18.77 5.04 1.59
CA ARG A 63 -19.73 4.30 2.42
C ARG A 63 -19.67 4.78 3.86
N ALA A 64 -20.85 4.97 4.45
CA ALA A 64 -20.99 5.38 5.83
C ALA A 64 -21.87 4.38 6.60
N ALA A 65 -21.28 3.69 7.56
CA ALA A 65 -22.03 2.91 8.54
C ALA A 65 -22.59 3.85 9.60
N THR A 66 -23.90 3.81 9.79
CA THR A 66 -24.62 4.77 10.65
C THR A 66 -25.22 4.09 11.88
N TRP A 67 -25.39 4.85 12.96
CA TRP A 67 -26.09 4.34 14.13
C TRP A 67 -27.59 4.27 13.88
N GLY A 68 -28.08 3.04 13.74
CA GLY A 68 -29.53 2.76 13.69
C GLY A 68 -30.23 3.02 12.35
N ARG A 69 -29.49 3.39 11.27
CA ARG A 69 -30.06 3.65 9.95
C ARG A 69 -29.34 2.94 8.81
N GLY A 70 -28.57 1.87 9.12
CA GLY A 70 -27.91 1.02 8.16
C GLY A 70 -26.69 1.67 7.50
N LEU A 71 -26.41 1.23 6.29
CA LEU A 71 -25.28 1.65 5.47
C LEU A 71 -25.78 2.63 4.40
N TRP A 72 -25.07 3.73 4.25
CA TRP A 72 -25.31 4.73 3.22
C TRP A 72 -24.13 4.80 2.28
N GLU A 73 -24.41 5.12 1.03
CA GLU A 73 -23.43 5.23 -0.03
C GLU A 73 -23.62 6.52 -0.81
N TYR A 74 -22.53 7.21 -1.12
CA TYR A 74 -22.55 8.44 -1.89
C TYR A 74 -21.36 8.48 -2.84
N SER A 75 -21.59 8.83 -4.11
CA SER A 75 -20.52 8.99 -5.09
C SER A 75 -19.57 10.12 -4.69
N LEU A 76 -18.28 9.88 -4.73
CA LEU A 76 -17.26 10.86 -4.40
C LEU A 76 -17.27 11.97 -5.45
N ASP A 77 -17.74 13.17 -5.06
CA ASP A 77 -17.82 14.39 -5.89
C ASP A 77 -18.53 14.24 -7.24
N GLY A 78 -19.40 13.24 -7.40
CA GLY A 78 -20.04 12.92 -8.68
C GLY A 78 -19.03 12.44 -9.75
N ARG A 79 -17.83 12.08 -9.37
CA ARG A 79 -16.78 11.59 -10.26
C ARG A 79 -16.84 10.07 -10.33
N LEU A 80 -17.39 9.59 -11.42
CA LEU A 80 -17.26 8.18 -11.82
C LEU A 80 -16.02 7.95 -12.69
N ASP A 81 -15.27 9.02 -12.98
CA ASP A 81 -14.34 9.09 -14.11
C ASP A 81 -12.87 9.29 -13.71
N TYR A 82 -12.45 8.88 -12.52
CA TYR A 82 -11.04 8.87 -12.20
C TYR A 82 -10.50 7.45 -11.94
N PRO A 83 -9.21 7.20 -12.22
CA PRO A 83 -8.61 5.88 -12.03
C PRO A 83 -8.74 5.39 -10.59
N SER A 84 -9.04 4.11 -10.41
CA SER A 84 -9.14 3.47 -9.10
C SER A 84 -8.03 2.45 -8.92
N ILE A 85 -7.06 2.74 -8.06
CA ILE A 85 -5.97 1.81 -7.75
C ILE A 85 -6.48 0.80 -6.73
N LEU A 86 -6.79 -0.41 -7.19
CA LEU A 86 -7.43 -1.46 -6.37
C LEU A 86 -6.43 -2.20 -5.50
N SER A 87 -5.22 -2.44 -6.01
CA SER A 87 -4.16 -3.10 -5.25
C SER A 87 -2.79 -2.73 -5.79
N THR A 88 -1.80 -2.74 -4.92
CA THR A 88 -0.40 -2.55 -5.27
C THR A 88 0.45 -3.52 -4.46
N LYS A 89 1.40 -4.18 -5.10
CA LYS A 89 2.28 -5.16 -4.47
C LYS A 89 3.66 -5.19 -5.13
N ILE A 90 4.63 -5.69 -4.39
CA ILE A 90 5.94 -6.04 -4.92
C ILE A 90 5.85 -7.41 -5.57
N THR A 91 6.40 -7.55 -6.80
CA THR A 91 6.26 -8.77 -7.61
C THR A 91 7.33 -9.81 -7.38
N ASN A 92 8.49 -9.41 -6.87
CA ASN A 92 9.61 -10.30 -6.61
C ASN A 92 9.95 -10.38 -5.11
N PRO A 93 9.00 -10.68 -4.22
CA PRO A 93 9.41 -11.01 -2.87
C PRO A 93 10.09 -12.38 -2.90
N PRO A 94 11.17 -12.58 -2.14
CA PRO A 94 11.58 -13.91 -1.74
C PRO A 94 10.40 -14.66 -1.08
N THR A 95 10.51 -15.96 -0.92
CA THR A 95 9.44 -16.85 -0.42
C THR A 95 8.76 -16.39 0.88
N ASP A 96 9.39 -15.51 1.66
CA ASP A 96 8.87 -14.93 2.90
C ASP A 96 8.26 -13.52 2.75
N ASN A 97 8.02 -13.06 1.51
CA ASN A 97 7.48 -11.74 1.17
C ASN A 97 8.28 -10.54 1.70
N SER A 98 9.53 -10.73 2.09
CA SER A 98 10.42 -9.69 2.61
C SER A 98 11.47 -9.34 1.56
N PRO A 99 11.54 -8.10 1.07
CA PRO A 99 12.64 -7.67 0.19
C PRO A 99 14.00 -7.86 0.86
N LYS A 100 14.93 -8.47 0.13
CA LYS A 100 16.26 -8.80 0.63
C LYS A 100 17.35 -8.11 -0.16
N VAL A 101 18.51 -7.94 0.46
CA VAL A 101 19.72 -7.46 -0.19
C VAL A 101 20.03 -8.34 -1.43
N GLY A 102 20.39 -7.70 -2.54
CA GLY A 102 20.72 -8.39 -3.79
C GLY A 102 19.53 -8.61 -4.73
N PHE A 103 18.30 -8.22 -4.33
CA PHE A 103 17.12 -8.37 -5.17
C PHE A 103 16.48 -7.03 -5.49
N ASP A 104 16.40 -6.72 -6.77
CA ASP A 104 15.62 -5.61 -7.29
C ASP A 104 14.13 -5.88 -7.16
N GLN A 105 13.34 -4.82 -6.90
CA GLN A 105 11.93 -4.96 -6.61
C GLN A 105 11.06 -4.36 -7.71
N PHE A 106 10.33 -5.18 -8.45
CA PHE A 106 9.27 -4.71 -9.35
C PHE A 106 7.99 -4.45 -8.56
N VAL A 107 7.25 -3.44 -8.98
CA VAL A 107 5.95 -3.09 -8.42
C VAL A 107 4.86 -3.39 -9.43
N THR A 108 3.82 -4.07 -9.00
CA THR A 108 2.63 -4.36 -9.81
C THR A 108 1.42 -3.69 -9.16
N SER A 109 0.58 -3.08 -9.98
CA SER A 109 -0.65 -2.46 -9.53
C SER A 109 -1.83 -2.87 -10.39
N VAL A 110 -2.99 -3.11 -9.77
CA VAL A 110 -4.25 -3.31 -10.48
C VAL A 110 -5.01 -2.00 -10.43
N ILE A 111 -5.35 -1.47 -11.61
CA ILE A 111 -5.98 -0.17 -11.75
C ILE A 111 -7.25 -0.35 -12.58
N ASP A 112 -8.39 0.02 -12.01
CA ASP A 112 -9.68 -0.01 -12.68
C ASP A 112 -10.00 1.39 -13.20
N TYR A 113 -10.15 1.49 -14.52
CA TYR A 113 -10.52 2.71 -15.21
C TYR A 113 -11.10 2.37 -16.57
N ASN A 114 -12.25 2.93 -16.91
CA ASN A 114 -12.97 2.62 -18.16
C ASN A 114 -12.94 3.75 -19.19
N PRO A 115 -12.25 4.78 -19.19
CA PRO A 115 -11.49 5.34 -20.29
C PRO A 115 -10.04 4.88 -20.20
N ASP A 116 -9.28 5.15 -21.27
CA ASP A 116 -7.87 4.79 -21.30
C ASP A 116 -7.04 5.63 -20.30
N LEU A 117 -6.13 5.00 -19.61
CA LEU A 117 -5.13 5.68 -18.80
C LEU A 117 -4.11 6.36 -19.71
N THR A 118 -3.83 7.62 -19.45
CA THR A 118 -2.84 8.40 -20.21
C THR A 118 -1.43 8.16 -19.72
N ASN A 119 -1.28 7.93 -18.40
CA ASN A 119 0.02 7.68 -17.79
C ASN A 119 -0.12 6.91 -16.47
N VAL A 120 0.79 5.98 -16.24
CA VAL A 120 0.91 5.29 -14.95
C VAL A 120 2.38 5.26 -14.56
N TYR A 121 2.68 5.64 -13.33
CA TYR A 121 4.05 5.69 -12.85
C TYR A 121 4.15 5.45 -11.35
N LEU A 122 5.31 5.00 -10.94
CA LEU A 122 5.73 4.78 -9.57
C LEU A 122 6.60 5.95 -9.12
N LYS A 123 6.34 6.51 -7.95
CA LYS A 123 7.30 7.40 -7.26
C LYS A 123 7.85 6.70 -6.02
N TRP A 124 9.14 6.80 -5.79
CA TRP A 124 9.79 6.15 -4.66
C TRP A 124 10.93 6.97 -4.08
N SER A 125 11.32 6.66 -2.85
CA SER A 125 12.43 7.26 -2.12
C SER A 125 12.98 6.29 -1.07
N ILE A 126 14.12 6.61 -0.48
CA ILE A 126 14.73 5.87 0.63
C ILE A 126 14.72 6.71 1.91
N ASP A 127 14.60 6.05 3.05
CA ASP A 127 14.64 6.56 4.42
C ASP A 127 13.56 7.58 4.78
N GLU A 128 13.21 8.50 3.87
CA GLU A 128 12.13 9.47 4.04
C GLU A 128 11.17 9.46 2.84
N PRO A 129 9.85 9.67 3.04
CA PRO A 129 8.87 9.59 1.97
C PRO A 129 8.79 10.88 1.13
N ILE A 130 9.91 11.29 0.54
CA ILE A 130 10.02 12.50 -0.30
C ILE A 130 9.54 12.23 -1.73
N PHE A 131 9.66 10.98 -2.23
CA PHE A 131 9.20 10.52 -3.55
C PHE A 131 9.81 11.27 -4.74
N ASP A 132 11.10 11.45 -4.74
CA ASP A 132 11.87 12.19 -5.75
C ASP A 132 12.31 11.35 -6.96
N ASN A 133 12.19 10.02 -6.90
CA ASN A 133 12.48 9.13 -8.02
C ASN A 133 11.18 8.68 -8.70
N ILE A 134 11.21 8.58 -10.04
CA ILE A 134 10.05 8.18 -10.85
C ILE A 134 10.43 7.00 -11.72
N ILE A 135 9.56 5.99 -11.78
CA ILE A 135 9.66 4.85 -12.67
C ILE A 135 8.34 4.75 -13.44
N PRO A 136 8.33 4.78 -14.77
CA PRO A 136 7.14 4.51 -15.56
C PRO A 136 6.62 3.10 -15.33
N MET A 137 5.33 2.89 -15.56
CA MET A 137 4.69 1.58 -15.49
C MET A 137 3.98 1.28 -16.81
N SER A 138 4.13 0.06 -17.32
CA SER A 138 3.47 -0.41 -18.53
C SER A 138 2.34 -1.39 -18.20
N ASN A 139 1.32 -1.37 -19.05
CA ASN A 139 0.23 -2.34 -18.97
C ASN A 139 0.74 -3.73 -19.35
N ALA A 140 0.64 -4.68 -18.42
CA ALA A 140 1.05 -6.05 -18.65
C ALA A 140 -0.11 -6.94 -19.14
N ASN A 141 -1.31 -6.67 -18.67
CA ASN A 141 -2.51 -7.49 -18.93
C ASN A 141 -3.75 -6.79 -18.38
N ASP A 142 -4.76 -6.55 -19.19
CA ASP A 142 -6.03 -5.92 -18.78
C ASP A 142 -5.82 -4.69 -17.86
N ASN A 143 -6.16 -4.82 -16.58
CA ASN A 143 -6.03 -3.76 -15.59
C ASN A 143 -4.72 -3.83 -14.78
N THR A 144 -3.78 -4.68 -15.17
CA THR A 144 -2.54 -4.90 -14.42
C THR A 144 -1.38 -4.12 -15.02
N TRP A 145 -0.75 -3.30 -14.20
CA TRP A 145 0.38 -2.46 -14.55
C TRP A 145 1.62 -2.90 -13.77
N ILE A 146 2.77 -2.92 -14.42
CA ILE A 146 4.06 -3.29 -13.82
C ILE A 146 5.09 -2.20 -14.08
N SER A 147 5.96 -1.92 -13.12
CA SER A 147 7.05 -0.96 -13.28
C SER A 147 8.02 -1.40 -14.39
N ASP A 148 8.36 -0.50 -15.31
CA ASP A 148 9.23 -0.79 -16.46
C ASP A 148 10.64 -1.18 -16.05
N THR A 149 11.10 -0.60 -14.95
CA THR A 149 12.35 -0.97 -14.28
C THR A 149 12.06 -1.24 -12.80
N PRO A 150 12.85 -2.07 -12.14
CA PRO A 150 12.69 -2.29 -10.71
C PRO A 150 13.12 -1.07 -9.90
N ILE A 151 12.61 -0.96 -8.66
CA ILE A 151 13.26 -0.18 -7.62
C ILE A 151 14.62 -0.85 -7.36
N PRO A 152 15.74 -0.13 -7.53
CA PRO A 152 17.06 -0.72 -7.38
C PRO A 152 17.27 -1.33 -6.00
N ASN A 153 18.05 -2.39 -5.94
CA ASN A 153 18.47 -3.03 -4.71
C ASN A 153 19.10 -2.02 -3.74
N GLN A 154 18.74 -2.14 -2.47
CA GLN A 154 19.25 -1.31 -1.39
C GLN A 154 20.00 -2.16 -0.35
N GLN A 155 20.75 -1.51 0.53
CA GLN A 155 21.42 -2.15 1.65
C GLN A 155 20.45 -2.59 2.74
N GLU A 156 20.88 -3.53 3.58
CA GLU A 156 20.12 -3.96 4.73
C GLU A 156 19.74 -2.80 5.67
N GLY A 157 18.55 -2.83 6.20
CA GLY A 157 18.00 -1.81 7.11
C GLY A 157 17.47 -0.56 6.41
N VAL A 158 17.75 -0.36 5.11
CA VAL A 158 17.21 0.77 4.35
C VAL A 158 15.70 0.62 4.21
N LYS A 159 14.98 1.69 4.49
CA LYS A 159 13.53 1.78 4.28
C LYS A 159 13.23 2.39 2.92
N VAL A 160 12.46 1.67 2.13
CA VAL A 160 12.01 2.12 0.82
C VAL A 160 10.54 2.48 0.91
N PHE A 161 10.21 3.69 0.47
CA PHE A 161 8.85 4.19 0.39
C PHE A 161 8.44 4.32 -1.07
N PHE A 162 7.20 3.97 -1.40
CA PHE A 162 6.71 4.15 -2.75
C PHE A 162 5.21 4.37 -2.81
N LYS A 163 4.77 4.97 -3.92
CA LYS A 163 3.37 5.16 -4.32
C LYS A 163 3.23 4.97 -5.81
N VAL A 164 2.09 4.45 -6.24
CA VAL A 164 1.69 4.39 -7.65
C VAL A 164 0.75 5.55 -7.94
N PHE A 165 0.91 6.16 -9.11
CA PHE A 165 0.08 7.22 -9.64
C PHE A 165 -0.53 6.76 -10.97
N ALA A 166 -1.79 7.09 -11.18
CA ALA A 166 -2.51 6.81 -12.42
C ALA A 166 -3.21 8.08 -12.89
N GLU A 167 -2.97 8.46 -14.14
CA GLU A 167 -3.54 9.64 -14.78
C GLU A 167 -4.59 9.19 -15.80
N GLY A 168 -5.80 9.73 -15.68
CA GLY A 168 -6.87 9.52 -16.66
C GLY A 168 -6.82 10.56 -17.78
N ASP A 169 -7.62 10.34 -18.82
CA ASP A 169 -7.77 11.23 -19.99
C ASP A 169 -8.35 12.61 -19.63
N ASN A 170 -8.95 12.74 -18.47
CA ASN A 170 -9.58 13.96 -17.96
C ASN A 170 -8.67 14.75 -16.99
N GLU A 171 -7.37 14.53 -17.04
CA GLU A 171 -6.35 15.17 -16.19
C GLU A 171 -6.47 14.85 -14.68
N TYR A 172 -7.34 13.91 -14.29
CA TYR A 172 -7.41 13.46 -12.90
C TYR A 172 -6.31 12.46 -12.59
N ILE A 173 -5.63 12.70 -11.47
CA ILE A 173 -4.56 11.86 -10.97
C ILE A 173 -5.03 11.19 -9.69
N THR A 174 -4.91 9.88 -9.65
CA THR A 174 -5.12 9.07 -8.44
C THR A 174 -3.79 8.51 -7.97
N GLN A 175 -3.63 8.40 -6.66
CA GLN A 175 -2.44 7.81 -6.04
C GLN A 175 -2.82 6.64 -5.13
N SER A 176 -1.94 5.65 -5.03
CA SER A 176 -2.08 4.56 -4.07
C SER A 176 -1.85 5.03 -2.63
N TYR A 177 -2.09 4.14 -1.66
CA TYR A 177 -1.52 4.29 -0.33
C TYR A 177 0.00 4.44 -0.40
N LYS A 178 0.58 5.01 0.64
CA LYS A 178 2.03 4.98 0.83
C LYS A 178 2.42 3.58 1.32
N TYR A 179 3.19 2.89 0.51
CA TYR A 179 3.80 1.61 0.87
C TYR A 179 5.20 1.84 1.42
N MET A 180 5.62 0.94 2.27
CA MET A 180 6.97 0.93 2.82
C MET A 180 7.42 -0.51 3.04
N TYR A 181 8.66 -0.80 2.70
CA TYR A 181 9.35 -2.01 3.14
C TYR A 181 10.75 -1.66 3.66
N GLU A 182 11.27 -2.52 4.52
CA GLU A 182 12.64 -2.47 5.00
C GLU A 182 13.41 -3.65 4.40
N VAL A 183 14.56 -3.36 3.82
CA VAL A 183 15.40 -4.39 3.19
C VAL A 183 16.01 -5.28 4.27
N LYS A 184 15.82 -6.58 4.15
CA LYS A 184 16.34 -7.58 5.09
C LYS A 184 17.62 -8.23 4.59
N ALA A 185 18.40 -8.76 5.50
CA ALA A 185 19.56 -9.58 5.17
C ALA A 185 19.16 -10.76 4.28
N ASN A 186 20.03 -11.08 3.32
CA ASN A 186 19.87 -12.25 2.50
C ASN A 186 20.55 -13.44 3.19
N ILE A 187 19.77 -14.17 3.99
CA ILE A 187 20.25 -15.34 4.72
C ILE A 187 19.94 -16.57 3.87
N TYR A 188 20.98 -17.25 3.41
CA TYR A 188 20.84 -18.55 2.76
C TYR A 188 21.11 -19.64 3.78
N CYS A 189 20.20 -20.61 3.85
CA CYS A 189 20.40 -21.83 4.59
C CYS A 189 21.02 -22.87 3.65
N THR A 190 22.30 -23.15 3.81
CA THR A 190 22.89 -24.32 3.18
C THR A 190 22.82 -25.48 4.17
N PRO A 191 22.14 -26.58 3.81
CA PRO A 191 22.21 -27.77 4.64
C PRO A 191 23.65 -28.31 4.59
N SER A 192 24.41 -28.20 5.67
CA SER A 192 25.64 -28.96 5.84
C SER A 192 25.26 -30.30 6.46
N MET A 193 25.48 -31.38 5.71
CA MET A 193 25.40 -32.71 6.30
C MET A 193 26.71 -32.94 7.09
N ASP A 194 26.63 -32.83 8.40
CA ASP A 194 27.63 -33.42 9.27
C ASP A 194 27.04 -34.70 9.84
N CYS A 195 27.45 -35.83 9.30
CA CYS A 195 27.03 -37.15 9.76
C CYS A 195 28.07 -37.77 10.72
N SER A 196 28.90 -36.96 11.34
CA SER A 196 30.05 -37.45 12.09
C SER A 196 29.73 -38.07 13.46
N ASP A 197 28.51 -37.87 13.97
CA ASP A 197 28.07 -38.36 15.27
C ASP A 197 27.20 -39.63 15.24
N GLY A 198 26.88 -40.14 14.06
CA GLY A 198 26.21 -41.42 13.90
C GLY A 198 24.73 -41.50 14.31
N ASP A 199 24.14 -40.41 14.77
CA ASP A 199 22.77 -40.40 15.31
C ASP A 199 21.68 -40.13 14.26
N GLY A 200 22.04 -39.95 13.00
CA GLY A 200 21.08 -39.73 11.91
C GLY A 200 20.40 -38.34 11.95
N LEU A 201 20.83 -37.45 12.82
CA LEU A 201 20.35 -36.08 12.89
C LEU A 201 21.03 -35.24 11.81
N GLN A 202 20.22 -34.58 10.97
CA GLN A 202 20.73 -33.59 10.03
C GLN A 202 20.84 -32.24 10.75
N LEU A 203 22.04 -31.78 10.99
CA LEU A 203 22.28 -30.42 11.44
C LEU A 203 22.26 -29.48 10.25
N PHE A 204 21.38 -28.49 10.28
CA PHE A 204 21.35 -27.41 9.27
C PHE A 204 22.11 -26.21 9.83
N GLN A 205 23.19 -25.84 9.17
CA GLN A 205 23.92 -24.62 9.47
C GLN A 205 23.40 -23.49 8.59
N PHE A 206 23.01 -22.39 9.20
CA PHE A 206 22.59 -21.18 8.50
C PHE A 206 23.79 -20.28 8.34
N GLU A 207 24.19 -20.01 7.10
CA GLU A 207 25.27 -19.07 6.80
C GLU A 207 24.69 -17.76 6.27
N ASN A 208 25.09 -16.65 6.87
CA ASN A 208 24.85 -15.33 6.28
C ASN A 208 25.90 -15.11 5.18
N ILE A 209 25.47 -15.04 3.93
CA ILE A 209 26.37 -14.84 2.78
C ILE A 209 27.06 -13.48 2.84
N ASN A 210 26.44 -12.48 3.43
CA ASN A 210 27.02 -11.15 3.56
C ASN A 210 27.95 -11.02 4.78
N ASN A 211 27.80 -11.90 5.77
CA ASN A 211 28.65 -11.96 6.95
C ASN A 211 28.65 -13.38 7.55
N PRO A 212 29.45 -14.30 7.00
CA PRO A 212 29.46 -15.71 7.41
C PRO A 212 29.76 -15.95 8.89
N SER A 213 30.34 -14.96 9.59
CA SER A 213 30.72 -15.08 10.99
C SER A 213 29.58 -14.75 11.98
N GLU A 214 28.43 -14.25 11.53
CA GLU A 214 27.33 -13.83 12.40
C GLU A 214 26.16 -14.84 12.50
N CYS A 215 26.18 -15.93 11.77
CA CYS A 215 25.14 -16.95 11.83
C CYS A 215 25.63 -18.20 12.57
N GLU A 216 25.86 -18.09 13.87
CA GLU A 216 25.99 -19.24 14.76
C GLU A 216 24.59 -19.55 15.39
N GLY A 217 23.79 -20.32 14.69
CA GLY A 217 22.51 -20.82 15.20
C GLY A 217 22.33 -22.28 14.85
N TYR A 218 22.40 -23.16 15.80
CA TYR A 218 22.02 -24.58 15.64
C TYR A 218 20.53 -24.71 15.93
N GLY A 219 19.75 -25.12 14.92
CA GLY A 219 18.34 -25.47 15.10
C GLY A 219 18.18 -26.99 15.19
N ASP A 220 17.64 -27.49 16.28
CA ASP A 220 17.25 -28.89 16.44
C ASP A 220 15.81 -29.07 15.90
N PHE A 221 15.65 -29.81 14.80
CA PHE A 221 14.37 -30.08 14.14
C PHE A 221 13.85 -31.49 14.48
N THR A 222 13.98 -31.95 15.69
CA THR A 222 13.55 -33.29 16.09
C THR A 222 12.02 -33.47 16.19
N ASN A 223 11.18 -32.47 15.83
CA ASN A 223 9.73 -32.55 15.88
C ASN A 223 9.06 -31.91 14.66
N LEU A 224 9.20 -32.49 13.49
CA LEU A 224 8.31 -32.30 12.35
C LEU A 224 7.64 -33.62 11.97
#